data_1d3416899bf66793f4c0f206e034d331
#
_entry.id   1d3416899bf66793f4c0f206e034d331
#
_cell.length_a   1.000
_cell.length_b   1.000
_cell.length_c   1.000
_cell.angle_alpha   90.00
_cell.angle_beta   90.00
_cell.angle_gamma   90.00
#
_symmetry.space_group_name_H-M   'P 1'
#
loop_
_entity.id
_entity.type
_entity.pdbx_description
1 polymer ?
#
loop_
_entity_poly.entity_id
_entity_poly.type
_entity_poly.pdbx_seq_one_letter_code
_entity_poly.pdbx_strand_id
1 'polypeptide(L)'
;MHELIEREITDTVKARLKNYPAVALLGPRQVGKSTIAGIVIEQIPKAIHLDLERPADLNKLTDPEAFFSQFSDHMICLDEIQRTPDIFPILRGVIDRNKRNGQFLILGSASRDLIRQSSESLAGRLSYIEITPFTRREASFTDQATHWLQGGYPRSLLAKENETSIQWREDYIRAFLERDIPQLGFRIPANTLGRFWRMLAHSHGQVLNASKLADSMGVSSHTIRKYIDLLEQTFVVRALPPYTKNIKKRLVKSPKVYIRDTWILHTLLNIETMEDLFAHPVYGASYEGFVIENIITQLPRWQASYYRTSNGAEIDLILTKGMKKIAIEIKSSTSPKVSKSFWNSIETIAPDQTVVIAPVEGHYPIADHVMVMPLHAFEVKKVNA
;
A
#
# COMPACT_ATOMS: atom_id res chain seq x y z
N MET A 1 -17.38 18.68 11.16
CA MET A 1 -15.92 18.53 11.01
C MET A 1 -15.55 17.19 11.58
N HIS A 2 -14.94 16.30 10.83
CA HIS A 2 -14.37 15.08 11.40
C HIS A 2 -13.12 15.49 12.18
N GLU A 3 -12.97 14.95 13.38
CA GLU A 3 -11.77 15.12 14.18
C GLU A 3 -10.57 14.62 13.37
N LEU A 4 -9.50 15.41 13.31
CA LEU A 4 -8.33 15.09 12.51
C LEU A 4 -7.58 13.95 13.20
N ILE A 5 -7.52 12.79 12.54
CA ILE A 5 -6.81 11.62 13.10
C ILE A 5 -5.32 11.80 12.82
N GLU A 6 -4.55 11.72 13.88
CA GLU A 6 -3.08 11.78 13.80
C GLU A 6 -2.55 10.53 13.05
N ARG A 7 -1.67 10.78 12.08
CA ARG A 7 -1.04 9.74 11.27
C ARG A 7 0.40 9.51 11.74
N GLU A 8 0.72 8.26 12.10
CA GLU A 8 2.09 7.86 12.51
C GLU A 8 3.16 8.27 11.48
N ILE A 9 2.79 8.29 10.21
CA ILE A 9 3.69 8.64 9.11
C ILE A 9 4.10 10.11 9.10
N THR A 10 3.35 11.01 9.75
CA THR A 10 3.61 12.47 9.75
C THR A 10 4.98 12.80 10.34
N ASP A 11 5.38 12.14 11.42
CA ASP A 11 6.71 12.33 12.02
C ASP A 11 7.82 11.81 11.12
N THR A 12 7.56 10.74 10.38
CA THR A 12 8.50 10.24 9.36
C THR A 12 8.70 11.28 8.26
N VAL A 13 7.63 11.93 7.77
CA VAL A 13 7.71 13.00 6.76
C VAL A 13 8.58 14.14 7.27
N LYS A 14 8.34 14.64 8.50
CA LYS A 14 9.14 15.70 9.13
C LYS A 14 10.60 15.32 9.27
N ALA A 15 10.89 14.10 9.72
CA ALA A 15 12.26 13.60 9.84
C ALA A 15 12.98 13.50 8.48
N ARG A 16 12.25 13.10 7.43
CA ARG A 16 12.82 13.05 6.07
C ARG A 16 13.11 14.43 5.51
N LEU A 17 12.22 15.40 5.69
CA LEU A 17 12.44 16.80 5.27
C LEU A 17 13.67 17.43 5.93
N LYS A 18 14.02 17.03 7.16
CA LYS A 18 15.26 17.48 7.82
C LYS A 18 16.53 16.88 7.17
N ASN A 19 16.44 15.70 6.54
CA ASN A 19 17.59 14.96 6.08
C ASN A 19 17.74 14.91 4.53
N TYR A 20 16.71 15.29 3.78
CA TYR A 20 16.68 15.24 2.33
C TYR A 20 16.23 16.57 1.72
N PRO A 21 16.82 17.00 0.59
CA PRO A 21 16.38 18.19 -0.13
C PRO A 21 14.91 18.14 -0.54
N ALA A 22 14.43 16.97 -0.98
CA ALA A 22 13.05 16.75 -1.39
C ALA A 22 12.48 15.46 -0.79
N VAL A 23 11.18 15.47 -0.50
CA VAL A 23 10.41 14.30 -0.03
C VAL A 23 9.19 14.14 -0.91
N ALA A 24 8.97 12.94 -1.44
CA ALA A 24 7.78 12.59 -2.22
C ALA A 24 6.82 11.72 -1.38
N LEU A 25 5.58 12.17 -1.25
CA LEU A 25 4.46 11.42 -0.69
C LEU A 25 3.68 10.76 -1.83
N LEU A 26 3.82 9.45 -1.95
CA LEU A 26 3.15 8.65 -2.97
C LEU A 26 2.08 7.77 -2.32
N GLY A 27 1.05 7.43 -3.04
CA GLY A 27 0.00 6.55 -2.53
C GLY A 27 -1.31 6.70 -3.30
N PRO A 28 -2.31 5.86 -3.03
CA PRO A 28 -3.57 5.92 -3.76
C PRO A 28 -4.26 7.27 -3.56
N ARG A 29 -5.20 7.60 -4.43
CA ARG A 29 -6.03 8.80 -4.27
C ARG A 29 -6.87 8.71 -2.99
N GLN A 30 -7.21 9.87 -2.42
CA GLN A 30 -8.09 10.02 -1.25
C GLN A 30 -7.61 9.30 0.04
N VAL A 31 -6.34 8.94 0.13
CA VAL A 31 -5.73 8.30 1.31
C VAL A 31 -5.24 9.33 2.35
N GLY A 32 -5.35 10.64 2.05
CA GLY A 32 -4.99 11.72 2.98
C GLY A 32 -3.63 12.35 2.74
N LYS A 33 -3.00 12.22 1.55
CA LYS A 33 -1.70 12.84 1.23
C LYS A 33 -1.71 14.36 1.46
N SER A 34 -2.66 15.08 0.86
CA SER A 34 -2.77 16.54 0.99
C SER A 34 -3.09 16.98 2.42
N THR A 35 -3.82 16.16 3.19
CA THR A 35 -4.06 16.40 4.62
C THR A 35 -2.77 16.32 5.44
N ILE A 36 -1.97 15.27 5.22
CA ILE A 36 -0.66 15.12 5.89
C ILE A 36 0.27 16.28 5.50
N ALA A 37 0.30 16.64 4.21
CA ALA A 37 1.09 17.77 3.74
C ALA A 37 0.66 19.09 4.40
N GLY A 38 -0.66 19.34 4.50
CA GLY A 38 -1.21 20.52 5.21
C GLY A 38 -0.72 20.60 6.64
N ILE A 39 -0.83 19.50 7.42
CA ILE A 39 -0.33 19.44 8.82
C ILE A 39 1.17 19.74 8.90
N VAL A 40 1.96 19.25 7.94
CA VAL A 40 3.41 19.50 7.92
C VAL A 40 3.71 20.95 7.55
N ILE A 41 3.00 21.50 6.56
CA ILE A 41 3.17 22.86 6.06
C ILE A 41 2.84 23.90 7.13
N GLU A 42 1.76 23.72 7.88
CA GLU A 42 1.33 24.62 8.97
C GLU A 42 2.41 24.81 10.06
N GLN A 43 3.31 23.84 10.20
CA GLN A 43 4.40 23.89 11.18
C GLN A 43 5.69 24.52 10.63
N ILE A 44 5.72 24.90 9.36
CA ILE A 44 6.90 25.47 8.69
C ILE A 44 6.64 26.95 8.39
N PRO A 45 7.35 27.89 9.05
CA PRO A 45 7.06 29.32 8.95
C PRO A 45 7.11 29.89 7.55
N LYS A 46 7.98 29.31 6.69
CA LYS A 46 8.12 29.72 5.28
C LYS A 46 7.80 28.54 4.39
N ALA A 47 6.52 28.35 4.09
CA ALA A 47 6.06 27.30 3.19
C ALA A 47 5.07 27.86 2.16
N ILE A 48 5.16 27.34 0.94
CA ILE A 48 4.27 27.64 -0.17
C ILE A 48 3.64 26.35 -0.64
N HIS A 49 2.32 26.30 -0.73
CA HIS A 49 1.58 25.16 -1.30
C HIS A 49 1.04 25.53 -2.67
N LEU A 50 1.35 24.73 -3.69
CA LEU A 50 0.85 24.83 -5.04
C LEU A 50 0.09 23.54 -5.38
N ASP A 51 -1.20 23.70 -5.68
CA ASP A 51 -2.06 22.65 -6.22
C ASP A 51 -2.04 22.73 -7.75
N LEU A 52 -1.33 21.82 -8.40
CA LEU A 52 -1.11 21.84 -9.85
C LEU A 52 -2.35 21.40 -10.66
N GLU A 53 -3.45 21.00 -10.01
CA GLU A 53 -4.76 20.92 -10.66
C GLU A 53 -5.43 22.29 -10.82
N ARG A 54 -5.02 23.30 -10.03
CA ARG A 54 -5.57 24.65 -10.10
C ARG A 54 -4.82 25.48 -11.13
N PRO A 55 -5.50 26.03 -12.17
CA PRO A 55 -4.84 26.87 -13.17
C PRO A 55 -4.08 28.06 -12.58
N ALA A 56 -4.60 28.67 -11.51
CA ALA A 56 -3.96 29.79 -10.83
C ALA A 56 -2.60 29.44 -10.22
N ASP A 57 -2.43 28.22 -9.69
CA ASP A 57 -1.17 27.75 -9.13
C ASP A 57 -0.23 27.26 -10.23
N LEU A 58 -0.77 26.60 -11.25
CA LEU A 58 0.01 26.16 -12.42
C LEU A 58 0.62 27.37 -13.16
N ASN A 59 -0.13 28.47 -13.30
CA ASN A 59 0.36 29.70 -13.94
C ASN A 59 1.53 30.35 -13.18
N LYS A 60 1.66 30.15 -11.87
CA LYS A 60 2.83 30.62 -11.09
C LYS A 60 4.12 29.92 -11.53
N LEU A 61 4.03 28.75 -12.13
CA LEU A 61 5.14 27.95 -12.65
C LEU A 61 5.32 28.13 -14.18
N THR A 62 4.86 29.23 -14.77
CA THR A 62 5.16 29.56 -16.18
C THR A 62 6.67 29.71 -16.39
N ASP A 63 7.38 30.29 -15.43
CA ASP A 63 8.84 30.23 -15.30
C ASP A 63 9.20 29.61 -13.93
N PRO A 64 9.35 28.29 -13.88
CA PRO A 64 9.62 27.62 -12.60
C PRO A 64 10.97 28.00 -11.99
N GLU A 65 12.00 28.29 -12.82
CA GLU A 65 13.34 28.66 -12.31
C GLU A 65 13.29 30.02 -11.60
N ALA A 66 12.63 31.01 -12.19
CA ALA A 66 12.43 32.32 -11.60
C ALA A 66 11.64 32.21 -10.29
N PHE A 67 10.53 31.42 -10.29
CA PHE A 67 9.71 31.20 -9.10
C PHE A 67 10.53 30.57 -7.97
N PHE A 68 11.21 29.48 -8.21
CA PHE A 68 11.98 28.78 -7.18
C PHE A 68 13.20 29.58 -6.71
N SER A 69 13.76 30.45 -7.54
CA SER A 69 14.86 31.35 -7.15
C SER A 69 14.36 32.44 -6.21
N GLN A 70 13.21 33.03 -6.49
CA GLN A 70 12.59 34.06 -5.65
C GLN A 70 12.23 33.53 -4.26
N PHE A 71 11.77 32.27 -4.18
CA PHE A 71 11.37 31.62 -2.94
C PHE A 71 12.39 30.56 -2.44
N SER A 72 13.69 30.84 -2.68
CA SER A 72 14.76 29.89 -2.39
C SER A 72 14.93 29.52 -0.92
N ASP A 73 14.42 30.34 0.01
CA ASP A 73 14.41 30.11 1.47
C ASP A 73 13.11 29.45 1.97
N HIS A 74 12.13 29.25 1.10
CA HIS A 74 10.85 28.60 1.42
C HIS A 74 10.90 27.08 1.18
N MET A 75 10.08 26.32 1.93
CA MET A 75 9.67 24.98 1.51
C MET A 75 8.53 25.11 0.51
N ILE A 76 8.64 24.43 -0.62
CA ILE A 76 7.60 24.44 -1.66
C ILE A 76 6.95 23.06 -1.72
N CYS A 77 5.65 23.03 -1.46
CA CYS A 77 4.82 21.84 -1.64
C CYS A 77 4.18 21.87 -3.03
N LEU A 78 4.43 20.83 -3.81
CA LEU A 78 3.88 20.62 -5.14
C LEU A 78 2.88 19.46 -5.08
N ASP A 79 1.59 19.77 -5.08
CA ASP A 79 0.53 18.75 -5.10
C ASP A 79 0.13 18.40 -6.53
N GLU A 80 -0.19 17.13 -6.78
CA GLU A 80 -0.54 16.55 -8.08
C GLU A 80 0.55 16.77 -9.15
N ILE A 81 1.82 16.50 -8.78
CA ILE A 81 3.04 16.73 -9.58
C ILE A 81 3.00 16.07 -10.98
N GLN A 82 2.22 15.00 -11.17
CA GLN A 82 2.06 14.34 -12.47
C GLN A 82 1.47 15.25 -13.56
N ARG A 83 0.95 16.41 -13.19
CA ARG A 83 0.48 17.44 -14.14
C ARG A 83 1.61 18.18 -14.86
N THR A 84 2.81 18.16 -14.25
CA THR A 84 3.99 18.89 -14.76
C THR A 84 5.23 17.98 -14.72
N PRO A 85 5.28 16.89 -15.49
CA PRO A 85 6.38 15.92 -15.43
C PRO A 85 7.75 16.52 -15.81
N ASP A 86 7.77 17.56 -16.64
CA ASP A 86 9.01 18.24 -17.09
C ASP A 86 9.68 19.10 -16.02
N ILE A 87 9.07 19.23 -14.83
CA ILE A 87 9.60 20.05 -13.74
C ILE A 87 10.81 19.39 -13.04
N PHE A 88 10.95 18.05 -13.08
CA PHE A 88 11.99 17.34 -12.32
C PHE A 88 13.43 17.75 -12.65
N PRO A 89 13.84 17.98 -13.92
CA PRO A 89 15.16 18.50 -14.24
C PRO A 89 15.40 19.90 -13.62
N ILE A 90 14.38 20.76 -13.59
CA ILE A 90 14.44 22.09 -12.98
C ILE A 90 14.64 21.98 -11.48
N LEU A 91 13.85 21.13 -10.80
CA LEU A 91 13.98 20.87 -9.36
C LEU A 91 15.41 20.41 -9.01
N ARG A 92 16.04 19.55 -9.85
CA ARG A 92 17.41 19.15 -9.65
C ARG A 92 18.36 20.35 -9.66
N GLY A 93 18.26 21.23 -10.65
CA GLY A 93 19.10 22.42 -10.75
C GLY A 93 18.96 23.35 -9.55
N VAL A 94 17.72 23.55 -9.07
CA VAL A 94 17.43 24.35 -7.88
C VAL A 94 17.98 23.73 -6.60
N ILE A 95 17.81 22.41 -6.41
CA ILE A 95 18.33 21.68 -5.26
C ILE A 95 19.84 21.77 -5.19
N ASP A 96 20.52 21.59 -6.32
CA ASP A 96 21.99 21.62 -6.40
C ASP A 96 22.55 23.02 -6.14
N ARG A 97 21.82 24.06 -6.52
CA ARG A 97 22.18 25.47 -6.28
C ARG A 97 22.02 25.83 -4.79
N ASN A 98 20.88 25.49 -4.20
CA ASN A 98 20.53 25.92 -2.85
C ASN A 98 21.20 25.09 -1.75
N LYS A 99 21.56 23.83 -2.00
CA LYS A 99 22.29 22.90 -1.11
C LYS A 99 21.71 22.80 0.31
N ARG A 100 20.39 22.86 0.45
CA ARG A 100 19.71 22.72 1.74
C ARG A 100 18.70 21.57 1.74
N ASN A 101 18.35 21.06 2.90
CA ASN A 101 17.27 20.07 3.06
C ASN A 101 15.90 20.76 3.18
N GLY A 102 14.83 19.99 3.00
CA GLY A 102 13.46 20.47 3.16
C GLY A 102 13.05 21.55 2.14
N GLN A 103 13.58 21.49 0.91
CA GLN A 103 13.20 22.44 -0.13
C GLN A 103 11.86 22.11 -0.75
N PHE A 104 11.62 20.81 -0.99
CA PHE A 104 10.41 20.38 -1.70
C PHE A 104 9.69 19.27 -0.96
N LEU A 105 8.37 19.41 -0.86
CA LEU A 105 7.44 18.35 -0.52
C LEU A 105 6.57 18.08 -1.76
N ILE A 106 6.68 16.89 -2.31
CA ILE A 106 6.06 16.53 -3.59
C ILE A 106 4.95 15.52 -3.33
N LEU A 107 3.75 15.79 -3.79
CA LEU A 107 2.63 14.87 -3.68
C LEU A 107 2.22 14.42 -5.08
N GLY A 108 1.89 13.14 -5.19
CA GLY A 108 1.38 12.59 -6.43
C GLY A 108 0.61 11.29 -6.20
N SER A 109 -0.43 11.07 -7.00
CA SER A 109 -0.95 9.74 -7.21
C SER A 109 0.10 9.01 -8.05
N ALA A 110 0.64 7.90 -7.53
CA ALA A 110 1.77 7.25 -8.17
C ALA A 110 1.46 6.81 -9.58
N SER A 111 2.35 7.19 -10.48
CA SER A 111 2.54 6.51 -11.74
C SER A 111 4.00 6.01 -11.79
N ARG A 112 4.23 4.90 -12.46
CA ARG A 112 5.58 4.37 -12.71
C ARG A 112 6.45 5.42 -13.39
N ASP A 113 5.86 6.21 -14.27
CA ASP A 113 6.55 7.27 -14.99
C ASP A 113 6.98 8.40 -14.07
N LEU A 114 6.15 8.77 -13.08
CA LEU A 114 6.52 9.74 -12.05
C LEU A 114 7.72 9.26 -11.23
N ILE A 115 7.68 8.00 -10.76
CA ILE A 115 8.77 7.41 -9.99
C ILE A 115 10.03 7.32 -10.86
N ARG A 116 9.92 6.90 -12.12
CA ARG A 116 11.05 6.80 -13.05
C ARG A 116 11.67 8.16 -13.33
N GLN A 117 10.90 9.15 -13.75
CA GLN A 117 11.38 10.49 -14.07
C GLN A 117 12.01 11.18 -12.87
N SER A 118 11.37 11.07 -11.70
CA SER A 118 11.93 11.61 -10.46
C SER A 118 13.20 10.86 -10.03
N SER A 119 13.26 9.53 -10.20
CA SER A 119 14.43 8.72 -9.88
C SER A 119 15.62 9.04 -10.80
N GLU A 120 15.37 9.25 -12.09
CA GLU A 120 16.40 9.64 -13.04
C GLU A 120 16.93 11.06 -12.77
N SER A 121 16.02 12.02 -12.52
CA SER A 121 16.38 13.42 -12.33
C SER A 121 16.88 13.76 -10.93
N LEU A 122 16.26 13.19 -9.88
CA LEU A 122 16.51 13.52 -8.47
C LEU A 122 17.23 12.41 -7.68
N ALA A 123 18.01 11.56 -8.36
CA ALA A 123 18.77 10.49 -7.72
C ALA A 123 19.63 11.03 -6.55
N GLY A 124 19.51 10.41 -5.37
CA GLY A 124 20.22 10.83 -4.15
C GLY A 124 19.68 12.09 -3.46
N ARG A 125 18.69 12.79 -4.05
CA ARG A 125 18.11 14.05 -3.54
C ARG A 125 16.69 13.91 -3.03
N LEU A 126 15.99 12.84 -3.43
CA LEU A 126 14.58 12.60 -3.16
C LEU A 126 14.39 11.38 -2.25
N SER A 127 13.64 11.56 -1.18
CA SER A 127 13.18 10.47 -0.33
C SER A 127 11.72 10.16 -0.61
N TYR A 128 11.40 8.89 -0.89
CA TYR A 128 10.03 8.43 -1.12
C TYR A 128 9.40 7.92 0.17
N ILE A 129 8.14 8.30 0.38
CA ILE A 129 7.29 7.82 1.47
C ILE A 129 5.97 7.37 0.85
N GLU A 130 5.61 6.12 1.08
CA GLU A 130 4.29 5.62 0.70
C GLU A 130 3.28 5.95 1.78
N ILE A 131 2.20 6.64 1.40
CA ILE A 131 1.04 6.92 2.24
C ILE A 131 0.00 5.85 1.95
N THR A 132 -0.30 5.05 2.96
CA THR A 132 -1.29 3.98 2.90
C THR A 132 -2.63 4.43 3.49
N PRO A 133 -3.74 3.71 3.30
CA PRO A 133 -4.92 3.81 4.14
C PRO A 133 -4.58 3.66 5.62
N PHE A 134 -5.49 3.99 6.53
CA PHE A 134 -5.28 3.80 7.97
C PHE A 134 -4.89 2.35 8.27
N THR A 135 -3.81 2.19 9.03
CA THR A 135 -3.43 0.90 9.60
C THR A 135 -4.29 0.58 10.82
N ARG A 136 -4.28 -0.68 11.28
CA ARG A 136 -5.00 -1.07 12.51
C ARG A 136 -4.54 -0.27 13.73
N ARG A 137 -3.28 0.14 13.78
CA ARG A 137 -2.73 0.98 14.87
C ARG A 137 -3.32 2.39 14.83
N GLU A 138 -3.37 3.01 13.65
CA GLU A 138 -3.95 4.35 13.45
C GLU A 138 -5.49 4.32 13.64
N ALA A 139 -6.16 3.22 13.28
CA ALA A 139 -7.60 3.01 13.43
C ALA A 139 -7.98 2.46 14.82
N SER A 140 -7.24 2.79 15.88
CA SER A 140 -7.52 2.35 17.27
C SER A 140 -8.84 2.87 17.83
N PHE A 141 -9.41 3.91 17.21
CA PHE A 141 -10.71 4.50 17.55
C PHE A 141 -11.92 3.64 17.16
N THR A 142 -11.72 2.56 16.40
CA THR A 142 -12.78 1.61 16.00
C THR A 142 -12.36 0.18 16.31
N ASP A 143 -13.30 -0.76 16.29
CA ASP A 143 -12.99 -2.18 16.44
C ASP A 143 -12.37 -2.78 15.17
N GLN A 144 -11.76 -3.97 15.29
CA GLN A 144 -11.09 -4.62 14.18
C GLN A 144 -12.05 -5.11 13.10
N ALA A 145 -13.27 -5.53 13.45
CA ALA A 145 -14.23 -6.03 12.50
C ALA A 145 -14.73 -4.89 11.59
N THR A 146 -15.05 -3.75 12.16
CA THR A 146 -15.42 -2.53 11.42
C THR A 146 -14.28 -2.08 10.50
N HIS A 147 -13.03 -2.02 11.00
CA HIS A 147 -11.89 -1.65 10.17
C HIS A 147 -11.65 -2.68 9.03
N TRP A 148 -11.80 -3.96 9.31
CA TRP A 148 -11.67 -5.00 8.29
C TRP A 148 -12.78 -4.94 7.24
N LEU A 149 -14.04 -4.70 7.64
CA LEU A 149 -15.17 -4.59 6.72
C LEU A 149 -15.09 -3.32 5.85
N GLN A 150 -14.85 -2.17 6.49
CA GLN A 150 -14.89 -0.86 5.85
C GLN A 150 -13.56 -0.39 5.27
N GLY A 151 -12.45 -1.14 5.52
CA GLY A 151 -11.10 -0.78 5.10
C GLY A 151 -10.55 0.45 5.80
N GLY A 152 -9.39 0.91 5.35
CA GLY A 152 -8.65 2.00 5.99
C GLY A 152 -8.74 3.35 5.27
N TYR A 153 -9.50 3.50 4.20
CA TYR A 153 -9.65 4.81 3.56
C TYR A 153 -10.47 5.76 4.43
N PRO A 154 -10.00 7.01 4.65
CA PRO A 154 -10.64 7.92 5.60
C PRO A 154 -12.15 8.10 5.37
N ARG A 155 -12.57 8.34 4.14
CA ARG A 155 -14.00 8.57 3.84
C ARG A 155 -14.87 7.32 3.97
N SER A 156 -14.31 6.13 3.83
CA SER A 156 -15.01 4.88 4.10
C SER A 156 -15.11 4.62 5.59
N LEU A 157 -13.96 4.66 6.30
CA LEU A 157 -13.88 4.25 7.70
C LEU A 157 -14.51 5.26 8.67
N LEU A 158 -14.49 6.56 8.33
CA LEU A 158 -15.04 7.64 9.17
C LEU A 158 -16.47 8.02 8.79
N ALA A 159 -17.08 7.31 7.86
CA ALA A 159 -18.49 7.54 7.54
C ALA A 159 -19.37 7.22 8.76
N LYS A 160 -20.32 8.12 9.06
CA LYS A 160 -21.23 7.95 10.20
C LYS A 160 -22.25 6.82 9.97
N GLU A 161 -22.63 6.62 8.72
CA GLU A 161 -23.62 5.63 8.30
C GLU A 161 -22.99 4.68 7.28
N ASN A 162 -23.32 3.41 7.37
CA ASN A 162 -22.79 2.39 6.46
C ASN A 162 -23.18 2.67 5.01
N GLU A 163 -24.41 3.15 4.77
CA GLU A 163 -24.90 3.52 3.44
C GLU A 163 -24.04 4.60 2.79
N THR A 164 -23.68 5.65 3.54
CA THR A 164 -22.76 6.70 3.08
C THR A 164 -21.37 6.15 2.71
N SER A 165 -20.90 5.18 3.50
CA SER A 165 -19.63 4.50 3.21
C SER A 165 -19.72 3.66 1.92
N ILE A 166 -20.81 2.91 1.74
CA ILE A 166 -21.03 2.07 0.54
C ILE A 166 -21.10 2.95 -0.71
N GLN A 167 -21.91 3.99 -0.69
CA GLN A 167 -22.05 4.90 -1.83
C GLN A 167 -20.71 5.54 -2.22
N TRP A 168 -19.94 6.01 -1.23
CA TRP A 168 -18.62 6.57 -1.49
C TRP A 168 -17.66 5.53 -2.12
N ARG A 169 -17.71 4.29 -1.68
CA ARG A 169 -16.85 3.20 -2.21
C ARG A 169 -17.17 2.90 -3.68
N GLU A 170 -18.44 2.85 -4.04
CA GLU A 170 -18.88 2.66 -5.42
C GLU A 170 -18.45 3.83 -6.33
N ASP A 171 -18.66 5.07 -5.85
CA ASP A 171 -18.25 6.26 -6.58
C ASP A 171 -16.73 6.35 -6.75
N TYR A 172 -15.97 5.91 -5.74
CA TYR A 172 -14.51 5.82 -5.85
C TYR A 172 -14.09 4.84 -6.96
N ILE A 173 -14.63 3.63 -6.98
CA ILE A 173 -14.30 2.62 -8.01
C ILE A 173 -14.64 3.15 -9.40
N ARG A 174 -15.81 3.79 -9.57
CA ARG A 174 -16.21 4.41 -10.83
C ARG A 174 -15.22 5.51 -11.25
N ALA A 175 -14.94 6.45 -10.37
CA ALA A 175 -14.02 7.55 -10.64
C ALA A 175 -12.59 7.05 -10.94
N PHE A 176 -12.12 6.03 -10.23
CA PHE A 176 -10.83 5.39 -10.47
C PHE A 176 -10.74 4.83 -11.90
N LEU A 177 -11.75 4.08 -12.34
CA LEU A 177 -11.76 3.45 -13.67
C LEU A 177 -11.97 4.45 -14.81
N GLU A 178 -12.86 5.44 -14.64
CA GLU A 178 -13.29 6.35 -15.71
C GLU A 178 -12.43 7.61 -15.83
N ARG A 179 -11.82 8.05 -14.72
CA ARG A 179 -11.04 9.30 -14.68
C ARG A 179 -9.56 9.05 -14.38
N ASP A 180 -9.26 8.33 -13.29
CA ASP A 180 -7.89 8.27 -12.76
C ASP A 180 -6.98 7.44 -13.67
N ILE A 181 -7.44 6.28 -14.13
CA ILE A 181 -6.67 5.42 -15.05
C ILE A 181 -6.38 6.12 -16.40
N PRO A 182 -7.36 6.76 -17.08
CA PRO A 182 -7.08 7.55 -18.28
C PRO A 182 -6.10 8.72 -18.04
N GLN A 183 -6.19 9.41 -16.90
CA GLN A 183 -5.28 10.51 -16.55
C GLN A 183 -3.82 10.05 -16.38
N LEU A 184 -3.60 8.79 -16.04
CA LEU A 184 -2.27 8.16 -15.99
C LEU A 184 -1.76 7.71 -17.37
N GLY A 185 -2.47 8.04 -18.45
CA GLY A 185 -2.09 7.73 -19.82
C GLY A 185 -2.50 6.32 -20.31
N PHE A 186 -3.23 5.57 -19.51
CA PHE A 186 -3.67 4.22 -19.91
C PHE A 186 -4.99 4.25 -20.69
N ARG A 187 -4.96 3.72 -21.91
CA ARG A 187 -6.13 3.64 -22.80
C ARG A 187 -6.81 2.28 -22.71
N ILE A 188 -7.32 1.94 -21.53
CA ILE A 188 -8.06 0.70 -21.29
C ILE A 188 -9.52 1.09 -21.03
N PRO A 189 -10.50 0.49 -21.74
CA PRO A 189 -11.91 0.76 -21.48
C PRO A 189 -12.26 0.45 -20.00
N ALA A 190 -12.94 1.37 -19.32
CA ALA A 190 -13.30 1.25 -17.91
C ALA A 190 -14.03 -0.06 -17.60
N ASN A 191 -14.98 -0.47 -18.46
CA ASN A 191 -15.70 -1.73 -18.31
C ASN A 191 -14.78 -2.96 -18.40
N THR A 192 -13.75 -2.92 -19.25
CA THR A 192 -12.78 -4.02 -19.39
C THR A 192 -11.91 -4.14 -18.13
N LEU A 193 -11.36 -3.02 -17.66
CA LEU A 193 -10.54 -3.01 -16.45
C LEU A 193 -11.38 -3.34 -15.21
N GLY A 194 -12.62 -2.84 -15.11
CA GLY A 194 -13.55 -3.14 -14.03
C GLY A 194 -13.94 -4.63 -13.99
N ARG A 195 -14.18 -5.26 -15.16
CA ARG A 195 -14.38 -6.71 -15.24
C ARG A 195 -13.15 -7.48 -14.78
N PHE A 196 -11.97 -7.08 -15.24
CA PHE A 196 -10.70 -7.68 -14.79
C PHE A 196 -10.51 -7.56 -13.28
N TRP A 197 -10.76 -6.39 -12.71
CA TRP A 197 -10.59 -6.14 -11.27
C TRP A 197 -11.53 -7.00 -10.42
N ARG A 198 -12.80 -7.16 -10.83
CA ARG A 198 -13.74 -8.12 -10.19
C ARG A 198 -13.26 -9.57 -10.27
N MET A 199 -12.76 -9.99 -11.44
CA MET A 199 -12.17 -11.34 -11.57
C MET A 199 -10.96 -11.54 -10.66
N LEU A 200 -10.14 -10.51 -10.52
CA LEU A 200 -9.00 -10.53 -9.61
C LEU A 200 -9.43 -10.59 -8.14
N ALA A 201 -10.55 -9.93 -7.77
CA ALA A 201 -11.15 -10.01 -6.44
C ALA A 201 -11.56 -11.45 -6.08
N HIS A 202 -12.14 -12.21 -7.01
CA HIS A 202 -12.41 -13.64 -6.81
C HIS A 202 -11.14 -14.51 -6.68
N SER A 203 -9.98 -14.00 -7.08
CA SER A 203 -8.68 -14.68 -6.96
C SER A 203 -7.81 -14.08 -5.86
N HIS A 204 -8.39 -13.26 -4.98
CA HIS A 204 -7.69 -12.62 -3.87
C HIS A 204 -6.99 -13.66 -2.97
N GLY A 205 -5.73 -13.42 -2.60
CA GLY A 205 -4.92 -14.33 -1.80
C GLY A 205 -4.43 -15.58 -2.54
N GLN A 206 -4.74 -15.74 -3.83
CA GLN A 206 -4.34 -16.90 -4.61
C GLN A 206 -3.08 -16.63 -5.44
N VAL A 207 -2.37 -17.71 -5.77
CA VAL A 207 -1.27 -17.66 -6.73
C VAL A 207 -1.80 -17.28 -8.10
N LEU A 208 -1.21 -16.26 -8.70
CA LEU A 208 -1.62 -15.72 -10.00
C LEU A 208 -1.56 -16.78 -11.08
N ASN A 209 -2.69 -17.04 -11.72
CA ASN A 209 -2.80 -17.79 -12.96
C ASN A 209 -3.17 -16.84 -14.11
N ALA A 210 -2.15 -16.20 -14.70
CA ALA A 210 -2.35 -15.22 -15.78
C ALA A 210 -2.97 -15.83 -17.03
N SER A 211 -2.73 -17.12 -17.32
CA SER A 211 -3.33 -17.80 -18.48
C SER A 211 -4.83 -17.98 -18.31
N LYS A 212 -5.27 -18.47 -17.12
CA LYS A 212 -6.70 -18.63 -16.83
C LYS A 212 -7.47 -17.29 -16.91
N LEU A 213 -6.88 -16.21 -16.37
CA LEU A 213 -7.48 -14.88 -16.48
C LEU A 213 -7.50 -14.37 -17.93
N ALA A 214 -6.45 -14.65 -18.69
CA ALA A 214 -6.34 -14.29 -20.12
C ALA A 214 -7.43 -14.95 -20.96
N ASP A 215 -7.61 -16.27 -20.79
CA ASP A 215 -8.65 -17.04 -21.48
C ASP A 215 -10.06 -16.48 -21.15
N SER A 216 -10.33 -16.20 -19.88
CA SER A 216 -11.62 -15.63 -19.44
C SER A 216 -11.87 -14.20 -19.93
N MET A 217 -10.81 -13.42 -20.19
CA MET A 217 -10.90 -12.04 -20.69
C MET A 217 -10.82 -11.92 -22.21
N GLY A 218 -10.43 -12.98 -22.92
CA GLY A 218 -10.18 -12.95 -24.35
C GLY A 218 -8.95 -12.12 -24.73
N VAL A 219 -7.90 -12.11 -23.90
CA VAL A 219 -6.67 -11.35 -24.11
C VAL A 219 -5.43 -12.22 -23.90
N SER A 220 -4.24 -11.69 -24.15
CA SER A 220 -2.99 -12.42 -23.88
C SER A 220 -2.63 -12.40 -22.38
N SER A 221 -1.88 -13.42 -21.92
CA SER A 221 -1.31 -13.43 -20.57
C SER A 221 -0.37 -12.22 -20.32
N HIS A 222 0.24 -11.67 -21.36
CA HIS A 222 1.03 -10.44 -21.27
C HIS A 222 0.15 -9.23 -20.96
N THR A 223 -1.03 -9.13 -21.56
CA THR A 223 -2.01 -8.07 -21.26
C THR A 223 -2.49 -8.16 -19.80
N ILE A 224 -2.75 -9.37 -19.30
CA ILE A 224 -3.11 -9.57 -17.89
C ILE A 224 -2.02 -9.05 -16.95
N ARG A 225 -0.75 -9.36 -17.22
CA ARG A 225 0.37 -8.83 -16.42
C ARG A 225 0.43 -7.31 -16.44
N LYS A 226 0.23 -6.68 -17.62
CA LYS A 226 0.15 -5.21 -17.72
C LYS A 226 -1.00 -4.62 -16.88
N TYR A 227 -2.14 -5.30 -16.82
CA TYR A 227 -3.26 -4.85 -15.99
C TYR A 227 -2.94 -4.97 -14.49
N ILE A 228 -2.27 -6.04 -14.09
CA ILE A 228 -1.79 -6.19 -12.70
C ILE A 228 -0.76 -5.11 -12.38
N ASP A 229 0.24 -4.92 -13.23
CA ASP A 229 1.26 -3.88 -13.07
C ASP A 229 0.64 -2.49 -12.91
N LEU A 230 -0.41 -2.19 -13.69
CA LEU A 230 -1.16 -0.94 -13.57
C LEU A 230 -1.84 -0.80 -12.19
N LEU A 231 -2.53 -1.85 -11.74
CA LEU A 231 -3.21 -1.83 -10.45
C LEU A 231 -2.21 -1.81 -9.25
N GLU A 232 -1.02 -2.39 -9.41
CA GLU A 232 0.08 -2.25 -8.43
C GLU A 232 0.63 -0.83 -8.40
N GLN A 233 0.86 -0.23 -9.56
CA GLN A 233 1.36 1.14 -9.68
C GLN A 233 0.41 2.18 -9.12
N THR A 234 -0.88 1.87 -9.09
CA THR A 234 -1.92 2.71 -8.50
C THR A 234 -2.21 2.36 -7.03
N PHE A 235 -1.42 1.48 -6.42
CA PHE A 235 -1.51 1.04 -5.02
C PHE A 235 -2.82 0.36 -4.63
N VAL A 236 -3.58 -0.17 -5.56
CA VAL A 236 -4.84 -0.88 -5.26
C VAL A 236 -4.68 -2.41 -5.25
N VAL A 237 -3.57 -2.91 -5.79
CA VAL A 237 -3.20 -4.34 -5.80
C VAL A 237 -1.77 -4.50 -5.30
N ARG A 238 -1.49 -5.64 -4.67
CA ARG A 238 -0.14 -6.13 -4.34
C ARG A 238 0.08 -7.50 -4.97
N ALA A 239 1.16 -7.64 -5.72
CA ALA A 239 1.67 -8.94 -6.14
C ALA A 239 2.79 -9.36 -5.16
N LEU A 240 2.43 -10.18 -4.17
CA LEU A 240 3.38 -10.68 -3.17
C LEU A 240 4.26 -11.76 -3.80
N PRO A 241 5.59 -11.55 -3.93
CA PRO A 241 6.48 -12.49 -4.59
C PRO A 241 6.70 -13.77 -3.77
N PRO A 242 7.05 -14.89 -4.41
CA PRO A 242 7.45 -16.09 -3.68
C PRO A 242 8.82 -15.94 -3.03
N TYR A 243 8.99 -16.55 -1.87
CA TYR A 243 10.28 -16.67 -1.20
C TYR A 243 11.16 -17.70 -1.93
N THR A 244 12.32 -17.27 -2.45
CA THR A 244 13.15 -18.11 -3.33
C THR A 244 14.57 -18.40 -2.82
N LYS A 245 14.93 -17.90 -1.63
CA LYS A 245 16.32 -18.02 -1.13
C LYS A 245 16.67 -19.45 -0.70
N ASN A 246 17.67 -20.05 -1.38
CA ASN A 246 18.42 -21.27 -1.00
C ASN A 246 17.60 -22.49 -0.57
N ILE A 247 16.48 -22.78 -1.23
CA ILE A 247 15.65 -23.94 -0.89
C ILE A 247 15.77 -24.99 -2.00
N LYS A 248 16.15 -26.21 -1.63
CA LYS A 248 16.27 -27.38 -2.54
C LYS A 248 14.91 -27.87 -3.10
N LYS A 249 13.80 -27.41 -2.53
CA LYS A 249 12.44 -27.82 -2.95
C LYS A 249 11.97 -27.02 -4.17
N ARG A 250 11.18 -27.66 -5.02
CA ARG A 250 10.53 -26.98 -6.16
C ARG A 250 9.47 -26.02 -5.64
N LEU A 251 9.70 -24.73 -5.82
CA LEU A 251 8.83 -23.64 -5.38
C LEU A 251 7.90 -23.15 -6.51
N VAL A 252 6.75 -22.63 -6.12
CA VAL A 252 5.88 -21.84 -7.00
C VAL A 252 6.58 -20.53 -7.36
N LYS A 253 6.50 -20.12 -8.62
CA LYS A 253 7.21 -18.93 -9.14
C LYS A 253 6.29 -17.72 -9.34
N SER A 254 4.99 -17.92 -9.50
CA SER A 254 4.04 -16.83 -9.67
C SER A 254 3.77 -16.12 -8.34
N PRO A 255 3.49 -14.81 -8.32
CA PRO A 255 3.12 -14.11 -7.09
C PRO A 255 1.73 -14.52 -6.62
N LYS A 256 1.44 -14.34 -5.32
CA LYS A 256 0.08 -14.23 -4.81
C LYS A 256 -0.44 -12.81 -5.03
N VAL A 257 -1.71 -12.65 -5.34
CA VAL A 257 -2.29 -11.33 -5.62
C VAL A 257 -3.31 -10.96 -4.57
N TYR A 258 -3.13 -9.76 -3.98
CA TYR A 258 -4.03 -9.20 -2.98
C TYR A 258 -4.57 -7.85 -3.44
N ILE A 259 -5.84 -7.60 -3.25
CA ILE A 259 -6.40 -6.25 -3.27
C ILE A 259 -6.01 -5.63 -1.93
N ARG A 260 -5.32 -4.49 -1.95
CA ARG A 260 -4.60 -3.95 -0.80
C ARG A 260 -5.49 -3.41 0.31
N ASP A 261 -6.66 -2.90 -0.05
CA ASP A 261 -7.63 -2.47 0.96
C ASP A 261 -8.89 -3.33 0.90
N THR A 262 -9.35 -3.75 2.06
CA THR A 262 -10.45 -4.72 2.17
C THR A 262 -11.77 -4.16 1.69
N TRP A 263 -12.04 -2.84 1.82
CA TRP A 263 -13.28 -2.28 1.28
C TRP A 263 -13.36 -2.39 -0.25
N ILE A 264 -12.20 -2.24 -0.95
CA ILE A 264 -12.18 -2.42 -2.41
C ILE A 264 -12.54 -3.87 -2.75
N LEU A 265 -11.92 -4.82 -2.05
CA LEU A 265 -12.23 -6.25 -2.20
C LEU A 265 -13.71 -6.52 -1.98
N HIS A 266 -14.25 -6.05 -0.85
CA HIS A 266 -15.62 -6.29 -0.44
C HIS A 266 -16.63 -5.66 -1.42
N THR A 267 -16.40 -4.41 -1.84
CA THR A 267 -17.27 -3.74 -2.82
C THR A 267 -17.26 -4.44 -4.18
N LEU A 268 -16.09 -4.89 -4.66
CA LEU A 268 -15.98 -5.65 -5.92
C LEU A 268 -16.71 -7.01 -5.87
N LEU A 269 -16.93 -7.56 -4.68
CA LEU A 269 -17.59 -8.83 -4.43
C LEU A 269 -19.02 -8.68 -3.90
N ASN A 270 -19.55 -7.45 -3.82
CA ASN A 270 -20.87 -7.10 -3.26
C ASN A 270 -21.04 -7.58 -1.81
N ILE A 271 -20.02 -7.42 -0.98
CA ILE A 271 -20.02 -7.71 0.45
C ILE A 271 -20.20 -6.38 1.19
N GLU A 272 -21.35 -6.20 1.86
CA GLU A 272 -21.71 -4.93 2.51
C GLU A 272 -21.72 -5.03 4.03
N THR A 273 -21.93 -6.24 4.55
CA THR A 273 -22.04 -6.51 5.99
C THR A 273 -21.06 -7.58 6.45
N MET A 274 -20.82 -7.67 7.75
CA MET A 274 -20.03 -8.77 8.32
C MET A 274 -20.70 -10.12 8.11
N GLU A 275 -22.03 -10.17 8.06
CA GLU A 275 -22.79 -11.40 7.79
C GLU A 275 -22.54 -11.89 6.36
N ASP A 276 -22.57 -10.99 5.37
CA ASP A 276 -22.19 -11.31 3.98
C ASP A 276 -20.77 -11.84 3.93
N LEU A 277 -19.83 -11.18 4.64
CA LEU A 277 -18.43 -11.58 4.66
C LEU A 277 -18.24 -12.97 5.29
N PHE A 278 -18.93 -13.28 6.39
CA PHE A 278 -18.89 -14.59 7.02
C PHE A 278 -19.42 -15.71 6.12
N ALA A 279 -20.43 -15.41 5.32
CA ALA A 279 -21.01 -16.36 4.35
C ALA A 279 -20.19 -16.49 3.06
N HIS A 280 -19.23 -15.60 2.79
CA HIS A 280 -18.52 -15.55 1.53
C HIS A 280 -17.24 -16.40 1.53
N PRO A 281 -16.94 -17.16 0.44
CA PRO A 281 -15.73 -17.97 0.35
C PRO A 281 -14.41 -17.18 0.50
N VAL A 282 -14.43 -15.86 0.30
CA VAL A 282 -13.25 -14.99 0.41
C VAL A 282 -12.87 -14.67 1.87
N TYR A 283 -13.72 -15.02 2.85
CA TYR A 283 -13.57 -14.65 4.26
C TYR A 283 -12.13 -14.83 4.78
N GLY A 284 -11.58 -16.03 4.65
CA GLY A 284 -10.22 -16.33 5.11
C GLY A 284 -9.15 -15.53 4.37
N ALA A 285 -9.26 -15.46 3.03
CA ALA A 285 -8.31 -14.71 2.21
C ALA A 285 -8.41 -13.18 2.43
N SER A 286 -9.61 -12.66 2.68
CA SER A 286 -9.82 -11.26 3.05
C SER A 286 -9.12 -10.90 4.35
N TYR A 287 -9.24 -11.75 5.39
CA TYR A 287 -8.52 -11.56 6.65
C TYR A 287 -7.00 -11.65 6.46
N GLU A 288 -6.54 -12.61 5.65
CA GLU A 288 -5.13 -12.76 5.29
C GLU A 288 -4.59 -11.47 4.65
N GLY A 289 -5.27 -10.93 3.65
CA GLY A 289 -4.90 -9.68 2.98
C GLY A 289 -4.88 -8.48 3.93
N PHE A 290 -5.90 -8.36 4.82
CA PHE A 290 -5.97 -7.34 5.85
C PHE A 290 -4.74 -7.38 6.78
N VAL A 291 -4.37 -8.54 7.26
CA VAL A 291 -3.20 -8.73 8.15
C VAL A 291 -1.90 -8.43 7.41
N ILE A 292 -1.73 -8.95 6.18
CA ILE A 292 -0.52 -8.74 5.35
C ILE A 292 -0.28 -7.25 5.10
N GLU A 293 -1.28 -6.49 4.67
CA GLU A 293 -1.12 -5.06 4.40
C GLU A 293 -0.76 -4.27 5.66
N ASN A 294 -1.39 -4.58 6.78
CA ASN A 294 -1.06 -3.94 8.06
C ASN A 294 0.40 -4.21 8.49
N ILE A 295 0.87 -5.44 8.36
CA ILE A 295 2.23 -5.81 8.75
C ILE A 295 3.28 -5.19 7.81
N ILE A 296 3.07 -5.27 6.50
CA ILE A 296 4.02 -4.71 5.51
C ILE A 296 4.13 -3.19 5.66
N THR A 297 3.02 -2.50 5.88
CA THR A 297 2.99 -1.04 6.08
C THR A 297 3.80 -0.63 7.31
N GLN A 298 3.72 -1.37 8.41
CA GLN A 298 4.49 -1.09 9.63
C GLN A 298 5.99 -1.39 9.47
N LEU A 299 6.36 -2.25 8.52
CA LEU A 299 7.73 -2.76 8.34
C LEU A 299 8.31 -2.46 6.95
N PRO A 300 8.35 -1.19 6.49
CA PRO A 300 8.70 -0.82 5.11
C PRO A 300 10.15 -1.16 4.72
N ARG A 301 11.01 -1.50 5.70
CA ARG A 301 12.41 -1.90 5.46
C ARG A 301 12.60 -3.42 5.38
N TRP A 302 11.52 -4.19 5.51
CA TRP A 302 11.55 -5.64 5.36
C TRP A 302 11.06 -6.05 3.98
N GLN A 303 11.72 -7.03 3.38
CA GLN A 303 11.25 -7.64 2.14
C GLN A 303 10.16 -8.65 2.47
N ALA A 304 9.00 -8.49 1.88
CA ALA A 304 7.86 -9.37 2.06
C ALA A 304 7.78 -10.39 0.91
N SER A 305 7.46 -11.63 1.25
CA SER A 305 7.25 -12.73 0.31
C SER A 305 6.33 -13.78 0.94
N TYR A 306 5.77 -14.69 0.15
CA TYR A 306 5.09 -15.89 0.66
C TYR A 306 5.92 -17.14 0.34
N TYR A 307 5.70 -18.22 1.07
CA TYR A 307 6.34 -19.49 0.76
C TYR A 307 5.30 -20.52 0.33
N ARG A 308 5.54 -21.18 -0.82
CA ARG A 308 4.71 -22.29 -1.27
C ARG A 308 5.52 -23.26 -2.12
N THR A 309 5.42 -24.55 -1.76
CA THR A 309 6.00 -25.65 -2.53
C THR A 309 5.00 -26.17 -3.57
N SER A 310 5.49 -26.89 -4.58
CA SER A 310 4.63 -27.60 -5.55
C SER A 310 3.70 -28.63 -4.89
N ASN A 311 4.04 -29.12 -3.69
CA ASN A 311 3.25 -30.09 -2.93
C ASN A 311 2.26 -29.44 -1.95
N GLY A 312 2.07 -28.11 -2.02
CA GLY A 312 1.06 -27.38 -1.26
C GLY A 312 1.46 -26.98 0.16
N ALA A 313 2.70 -27.21 0.60
CA ALA A 313 3.18 -26.65 1.88
C ALA A 313 3.35 -25.13 1.71
N GLU A 314 2.79 -24.33 2.65
CA GLU A 314 2.66 -22.89 2.52
C GLU A 314 2.91 -22.17 3.85
N ILE A 315 3.43 -20.94 3.76
CA ILE A 315 3.44 -19.90 4.82
C ILE A 315 2.96 -18.60 4.15
N ASP A 316 2.01 -17.95 4.78
CA ASP A 316 1.30 -16.81 4.18
C ASP A 316 2.21 -15.58 3.99
N LEU A 317 3.07 -15.27 4.97
CA LEU A 317 3.99 -14.15 4.89
C LEU A 317 5.37 -14.48 5.49
N ILE A 318 6.42 -14.21 4.72
CA ILE A 318 7.80 -14.24 5.17
C ILE A 318 8.38 -12.86 5.02
N LEU A 319 8.89 -12.33 6.12
CA LEU A 319 9.62 -11.07 6.15
C LEU A 319 11.12 -11.33 6.27
N THR A 320 11.92 -10.65 5.43
CA THR A 320 13.38 -10.77 5.48
C THR A 320 14.06 -9.41 5.54
N LYS A 321 15.10 -9.31 6.38
CA LYS A 321 15.95 -8.12 6.49
C LYS A 321 17.38 -8.54 6.82
N GLY A 322 18.27 -8.47 5.83
CA GLY A 322 19.60 -9.06 5.94
C GLY A 322 19.50 -10.58 6.14
N MET A 323 20.05 -11.09 7.23
CA MET A 323 19.98 -12.51 7.58
C MET A 323 18.70 -12.85 8.38
N LYS A 324 17.99 -11.88 8.94
CA LYS A 324 16.81 -12.11 9.77
C LYS A 324 15.61 -12.52 8.93
N LYS A 325 14.87 -13.51 9.44
CA LYS A 325 13.66 -14.06 8.81
C LYS A 325 12.55 -14.20 9.85
N ILE A 326 11.35 -13.74 9.52
CA ILE A 326 10.14 -13.92 10.31
C ILE A 326 9.14 -14.67 9.45
N ALA A 327 8.59 -15.77 9.96
CA ALA A 327 7.50 -16.50 9.32
C ALA A 327 6.20 -16.21 10.03
N ILE A 328 5.17 -15.86 9.26
CA ILE A 328 3.86 -15.48 9.75
C ILE A 328 2.81 -16.31 9.03
N GLU A 329 2.06 -17.07 9.81
CA GLU A 329 0.86 -17.78 9.38
C GLU A 329 -0.36 -16.99 9.82
N ILE A 330 -1.41 -16.94 9.01
CA ILE A 330 -2.60 -16.12 9.28
C ILE A 330 -3.83 -17.02 9.33
N LYS A 331 -4.59 -16.89 10.40
CA LYS A 331 -5.83 -17.66 10.61
C LYS A 331 -6.97 -16.72 10.97
N SER A 332 -8.08 -16.81 10.26
CA SER A 332 -9.30 -16.02 10.53
C SER A 332 -10.16 -16.60 11.66
N SER A 333 -9.76 -17.72 12.25
CA SER A 333 -10.49 -18.38 13.35
C SER A 333 -9.99 -17.89 14.72
N THR A 334 -10.90 -17.73 15.67
CA THR A 334 -10.59 -17.49 17.10
C THR A 334 -9.93 -18.68 17.80
N SER A 335 -9.97 -19.87 17.18
CA SER A 335 -9.32 -21.10 17.65
C SER A 335 -8.37 -21.63 16.54
N PRO A 336 -7.26 -20.95 16.28
CA PRO A 336 -6.40 -21.24 15.14
C PRO A 336 -5.72 -22.61 15.29
N LYS A 337 -5.76 -23.40 14.22
CA LYS A 337 -5.04 -24.66 14.11
C LYS A 337 -4.03 -24.57 12.97
N VAL A 338 -2.80 -25.02 13.22
CA VAL A 338 -1.74 -25.12 12.22
C VAL A 338 -1.63 -26.55 11.71
N SER A 339 -1.32 -26.70 10.43
CA SER A 339 -1.26 -27.98 9.74
C SER A 339 0.14 -28.63 9.90
N LYS A 340 0.25 -29.93 9.59
CA LYS A 340 1.55 -30.59 9.47
C LYS A 340 2.46 -29.92 8.43
N SER A 341 1.87 -29.38 7.36
CA SER A 341 2.64 -28.68 6.31
C SER A 341 3.25 -27.37 6.81
N PHE A 342 2.59 -26.67 7.75
CA PHE A 342 3.14 -25.52 8.43
C PHE A 342 4.46 -25.89 9.16
N TRP A 343 4.46 -26.93 10.00
CA TRP A 343 5.66 -27.36 10.73
C TRP A 343 6.81 -27.74 9.80
N ASN A 344 6.53 -28.50 8.74
CA ASN A 344 7.52 -28.85 7.73
C ASN A 344 8.08 -27.63 6.98
N SER A 345 7.27 -26.56 6.84
CA SER A 345 7.69 -25.31 6.21
C SER A 345 8.60 -24.52 7.15
N ILE A 346 8.24 -24.40 8.43
CA ILE A 346 9.07 -23.73 9.45
C ILE A 346 10.44 -24.40 9.57
N GLU A 347 10.50 -25.73 9.65
CA GLU A 347 11.76 -26.48 9.66
C GLU A 347 12.61 -26.19 8.41
N THR A 348 11.98 -26.11 7.22
CA THR A 348 12.68 -25.86 5.96
C THR A 348 13.20 -24.42 5.84
N ILE A 349 12.42 -23.43 6.30
CA ILE A 349 12.75 -22.00 6.20
C ILE A 349 13.72 -21.61 7.32
N ALA A 350 13.64 -22.25 8.48
CA ALA A 350 14.37 -21.93 9.70
C ALA A 350 14.32 -20.42 10.02
N PRO A 351 13.14 -19.87 10.33
CA PRO A 351 13.00 -18.46 10.67
C PRO A 351 13.50 -18.18 12.09
N ASP A 352 13.94 -16.94 12.34
CA ASP A 352 14.35 -16.47 13.67
C ASP A 352 13.14 -16.23 14.59
N GLN A 353 11.97 -15.95 14.01
CA GLN A 353 10.71 -15.78 14.72
C GLN A 353 9.58 -16.40 13.91
N THR A 354 8.68 -17.11 14.58
CA THR A 354 7.46 -17.65 13.98
C THR A 354 6.24 -17.17 14.75
N VAL A 355 5.25 -16.65 14.04
CA VAL A 355 4.02 -16.11 14.62
C VAL A 355 2.81 -16.63 13.86
N VAL A 356 1.77 -16.96 14.60
CA VAL A 356 0.43 -17.20 14.04
C VAL A 356 -0.45 -16.00 14.41
N ILE A 357 -0.88 -15.22 13.42
CA ILE A 357 -1.80 -14.08 13.63
C ILE A 357 -3.23 -14.58 13.50
N ALA A 358 -4.03 -14.35 14.54
CA ALA A 358 -5.43 -14.74 14.57
C ALA A 358 -6.26 -13.74 15.41
N PRO A 359 -7.61 -13.69 15.26
CA PRO A 359 -8.49 -12.83 16.05
C PRO A 359 -8.72 -13.42 17.46
N VAL A 360 -7.65 -13.53 18.24
CA VAL A 360 -7.64 -14.02 19.63
C VAL A 360 -7.52 -12.85 20.62
N GLU A 361 -7.98 -13.03 21.85
CA GLU A 361 -7.96 -11.98 22.87
C GLU A 361 -6.56 -11.71 23.46
N GLY A 362 -5.71 -12.72 23.51
CA GLY A 362 -4.37 -12.63 24.08
C GLY A 362 -3.32 -13.31 23.23
N HIS A 363 -2.10 -13.43 23.76
CA HIS A 363 -1.04 -14.18 23.11
C HIS A 363 -0.65 -15.40 23.95
N TYR A 364 -0.36 -16.52 23.27
CA TYR A 364 0.03 -17.76 23.92
C TYR A 364 0.95 -18.60 23.00
N PRO A 365 1.87 -19.39 23.57
CA PRO A 365 2.70 -20.29 22.80
C PRO A 365 1.91 -21.54 22.38
N ILE A 366 2.19 -22.06 21.19
CA ILE A 366 1.70 -23.36 20.70
C ILE A 366 2.84 -24.37 20.50
N ALA A 367 4.07 -23.90 20.49
CA ALA A 367 5.31 -24.67 20.55
C ALA A 367 6.47 -23.76 20.95
N ASP A 368 7.65 -24.32 21.18
CA ASP A 368 8.87 -23.56 21.35
C ASP A 368 9.07 -22.65 20.14
N HIS A 369 9.25 -21.36 20.39
CA HIS A 369 9.44 -20.31 19.36
C HIS A 369 8.24 -20.01 18.43
N VAL A 370 7.04 -20.55 18.69
CA VAL A 370 5.82 -20.27 17.92
C VAL A 370 4.74 -19.69 18.83
N MET A 371 4.39 -18.42 18.58
CA MET A 371 3.38 -17.67 19.34
C MET A 371 2.13 -17.45 18.49
N VAL A 372 0.96 -17.64 19.09
CA VAL A 372 -0.32 -17.12 18.57
C VAL A 372 -0.57 -15.78 19.20
N MET A 373 -1.01 -14.78 18.40
CA MET A 373 -1.32 -13.44 18.89
C MET A 373 -2.29 -12.69 17.96
N PRO A 374 -3.01 -11.69 18.47
CA PRO A 374 -3.81 -10.80 17.63
C PRO A 374 -2.90 -9.83 16.84
N LEU A 375 -3.42 -9.30 15.73
CA LEU A 375 -2.68 -8.39 14.85
C LEU A 375 -2.10 -7.17 15.58
N HIS A 376 -2.85 -6.55 16.49
CA HIS A 376 -2.40 -5.35 17.22
C HIS A 376 -1.23 -5.61 18.18
N ALA A 377 -1.03 -6.87 18.62
CA ALA A 377 0.06 -7.27 19.50
C ALA A 377 1.34 -7.70 18.73
N PHE A 378 1.28 -7.70 17.39
CA PHE A 378 2.43 -8.11 16.59
C PHE A 378 3.55 -7.07 16.64
N GLU A 379 4.70 -7.48 17.12
CA GLU A 379 5.94 -6.70 17.12
C GLU A 379 7.11 -7.57 16.69
N VAL A 380 8.03 -6.96 15.95
CA VAL A 380 9.31 -7.61 15.63
C VAL A 380 10.19 -7.58 16.87
N LYS A 381 10.50 -8.75 17.42
CA LYS A 381 11.42 -8.85 18.56
C LYS A 381 12.75 -8.16 18.20
N LYS A 382 13.15 -7.19 19.02
CA LYS A 382 14.51 -6.66 18.97
C LYS A 382 15.41 -7.80 19.45
N VAL A 383 16.07 -8.48 18.52
CA VAL A 383 17.17 -9.36 18.90
C VAL A 383 18.28 -8.41 19.34
N ASN A 384 18.59 -8.43 20.63
CA ASN A 384 19.77 -7.72 21.15
C ASN A 384 20.97 -8.20 20.32
N ALA A 385 21.66 -7.21 19.73
CA ALA A 385 22.88 -7.43 18.96
C ALA A 385 24.01 -7.89 19.87
#